data_ef8222ae2d4e89c1585ac44633f932b7
#
_entry.id   ef8222ae2d4e89c1585ac44633f932b7
#
_cell.length_a   1.000
_cell.length_b   1.000
_cell.length_c   1.000
_cell.angle_alpha   90.00
_cell.angle_beta   90.00
_cell.angle_gamma   90.00
#
_symmetry.space_group_name_H-M   'P 1'
#
loop_
_entity.id
_entity.type
_entity.pdbx_description
1 polymer ?
#
loop_
_entity_poly.entity_id
_entity_poly.type
_entity_poly.pdbx_seq_one_letter_code
_entity_poly.pdbx_strand_id
1 'polypeptide(L)'
;LSSMISPGDKVLVPIFGRFGHLLTEISRRCQAEVINIEAEWGTVFEPDQIADAIRTHQPRFMALVHGDTSTTMAQPLDEIGPLCREAGTVVYVDATATLGGMPIEADKWCLDAVTAGLQKCLSGPPGCSPVTINERVAEIVNARKHVEAGIRSEDAADADGLIVQSNYFDLAMLMDYWSPKRLNHHTEATSMLYAAHTCAQEVLREGLESGFARHRIASQALRAGLTAMGLKLFGSERHRMDNVTGVFIPETLGDGEQVRTQLLEDFGLEIGTSFGPLRGKIWRIGTMGYVCQKANILRCLNTLETVMRRNGFVAPPGAGVDAAYKVYEQ
;
A
#
# COMPACT_ATOMS: atom_id res chain seq x y z
N LEU A 1 -4.92 6.80 11.84
CA LEU A 1 -4.68 6.18 13.17
C LEU A 1 -4.65 7.24 14.28
N SER A 2 -3.87 8.33 14.15
CA SER A 2 -3.76 9.36 15.21
C SER A 2 -5.09 9.97 15.65
N SER A 3 -6.06 10.09 14.76
CA SER A 3 -7.39 10.62 15.08
C SER A 3 -8.35 9.60 15.71
N MET A 4 -7.98 8.29 15.66
CA MET A 4 -8.86 7.21 16.12
C MET A 4 -8.39 6.60 17.43
N ILE A 5 -7.09 6.36 17.57
CA ILE A 5 -6.48 5.65 18.69
C ILE A 5 -6.34 6.57 19.89
N SER A 6 -6.81 6.12 21.06
CA SER A 6 -6.57 6.74 22.35
C SER A 6 -5.47 5.99 23.11
N PRO A 7 -4.74 6.67 24.03
CA PRO A 7 -3.78 6.00 24.89
C PRO A 7 -4.39 4.79 25.61
N GLY A 8 -3.70 3.66 25.57
CA GLY A 8 -4.14 2.40 26.16
C GLY A 8 -5.10 1.56 25.30
N ASP A 9 -5.55 2.04 24.15
CA ASP A 9 -6.32 1.22 23.21
C ASP A 9 -5.49 0.03 22.74
N LYS A 10 -6.08 -1.16 22.73
CA LYS A 10 -5.46 -2.35 22.13
C LYS A 10 -5.55 -2.30 20.62
N VAL A 11 -4.39 -2.38 19.95
CA VAL A 11 -4.27 -2.37 18.50
C VAL A 11 -3.56 -3.63 18.02
N LEU A 12 -4.27 -4.48 17.28
CA LEU A 12 -3.70 -5.63 16.60
C LEU A 12 -3.07 -5.19 15.28
N VAL A 13 -1.81 -5.55 15.06
CA VAL A 13 -1.10 -5.26 13.81
C VAL A 13 -0.55 -6.56 13.21
N PRO A 14 -1.20 -7.11 12.19
CA PRO A 14 -0.67 -8.21 11.40
C PRO A 14 0.49 -7.72 10.52
N ILE A 15 1.67 -8.33 10.68
CA ILE A 15 2.91 -7.92 10.03
C ILE A 15 3.35 -9.01 9.05
N PHE A 16 3.36 -8.72 7.77
CA PHE A 16 3.91 -9.59 6.72
C PHE A 16 4.94 -8.86 5.84
N GLY A 17 5.39 -7.68 6.28
CA GLY A 17 6.41 -6.86 5.65
C GLY A 17 6.70 -5.58 6.42
N ARG A 18 7.52 -4.72 5.81
CA ARG A 18 8.00 -3.47 6.44
C ARG A 18 6.88 -2.53 6.88
N PHE A 19 5.80 -2.44 6.09
CA PHE A 19 4.76 -1.44 6.35
C PHE A 19 3.87 -1.83 7.54
N GLY A 20 3.76 -3.13 7.87
CA GLY A 20 3.19 -3.57 9.13
C GLY A 20 4.01 -3.06 10.34
N HIS A 21 5.34 -3.12 10.28
CA HIS A 21 6.19 -2.52 11.30
C HIS A 21 6.00 -0.99 11.41
N LEU A 22 5.76 -0.30 10.28
CA LEU A 22 5.45 1.14 10.30
C LEU A 22 4.11 1.42 11.01
N LEU A 23 3.07 0.62 10.76
CA LEU A 23 1.80 0.74 11.46
C LEU A 23 1.94 0.48 12.96
N THR A 24 2.79 -0.48 13.35
CA THR A 24 3.18 -0.72 14.74
C THR A 24 3.78 0.53 15.37
N GLU A 25 4.75 1.15 14.70
CA GLU A 25 5.42 2.35 15.19
C GLU A 25 4.45 3.54 15.34
N ILE A 26 3.58 3.75 14.35
CA ILE A 26 2.56 4.80 14.40
C ILE A 26 1.59 4.55 15.56
N SER A 27 1.11 3.33 15.74
CA SER A 27 0.21 2.97 16.83
C SER A 27 0.84 3.17 18.21
N ARG A 28 2.12 2.81 18.37
CA ARG A 28 2.89 3.08 19.59
C ARG A 28 3.03 4.57 19.89
N ARG A 29 3.25 5.40 18.87
CA ARG A 29 3.28 6.87 19.01
C ARG A 29 1.93 7.44 19.45
N CYS A 30 0.83 6.77 19.12
CA CYS A 30 -0.49 7.07 19.65
C CYS A 30 -0.70 6.54 21.08
N GLN A 31 0.32 6.00 21.73
CA GLN A 31 0.30 5.40 23.08
C GLN A 31 -0.63 4.17 23.20
N ALA A 32 -0.81 3.45 22.10
CA ALA A 32 -1.59 2.20 22.09
C ALA A 32 -0.83 1.04 22.76
N GLU A 33 -1.59 0.09 23.30
CA GLU A 33 -1.11 -1.27 23.60
C GLU A 33 -1.09 -2.06 22.30
N VAL A 34 0.09 -2.15 21.65
CA VAL A 34 0.22 -2.77 20.34
C VAL A 34 0.53 -4.26 20.45
N ILE A 35 -0.29 -5.07 19.82
CA ILE A 35 -0.16 -6.51 19.70
C ILE A 35 0.24 -6.83 18.26
N ASN A 36 1.43 -7.39 18.08
CA ASN A 36 1.91 -7.81 16.79
C ASN A 36 1.74 -9.31 16.60
N ILE A 37 1.25 -9.71 15.44
CA ILE A 37 1.38 -11.07 14.92
C ILE A 37 2.18 -10.99 13.62
N GLU A 38 3.08 -11.96 13.40
CA GLU A 38 4.02 -11.91 12.28
C GLU A 38 3.89 -13.14 11.40
N ALA A 39 3.82 -12.92 10.09
CA ALA A 39 3.91 -13.96 9.08
C ALA A 39 5.31 -13.98 8.45
N GLU A 40 5.71 -15.11 7.92
CA GLU A 40 6.95 -15.21 7.15
C GLU A 40 6.91 -14.27 5.94
N TRP A 41 8.00 -13.55 5.69
CA TRP A 41 8.08 -12.63 4.56
C TRP A 41 7.99 -13.38 3.23
N GLY A 42 6.99 -13.03 2.44
CA GLY A 42 6.59 -13.71 1.20
C GLY A 42 5.32 -14.53 1.36
N THR A 43 4.71 -14.52 2.55
CA THR A 43 3.38 -15.06 2.84
C THR A 43 2.45 -13.96 3.39
N VAL A 44 1.20 -14.29 3.65
CA VAL A 44 0.19 -13.44 4.29
C VAL A 44 -0.56 -14.27 5.34
N PHE A 45 -1.47 -13.65 6.06
CA PHE A 45 -2.30 -14.33 7.05
C PHE A 45 -3.51 -15.00 6.40
N GLU A 46 -3.81 -16.21 6.83
CA GLU A 46 -5.11 -16.84 6.56
C GLU A 46 -6.17 -16.28 7.54
N PRO A 47 -7.46 -16.22 7.14
CA PRO A 47 -8.52 -15.65 7.98
C PRO A 47 -8.59 -16.21 9.39
N ASP A 48 -8.40 -17.52 9.55
CA ASP A 48 -8.42 -18.19 10.87
C ASP A 48 -7.33 -17.67 11.82
N GLN A 49 -6.15 -17.33 11.31
CA GLN A 49 -5.06 -16.77 12.13
C GLN A 49 -5.45 -15.39 12.69
N ILE A 50 -6.12 -14.60 11.88
CA ILE A 50 -6.65 -13.29 12.30
C ILE A 50 -7.79 -13.46 13.30
N ALA A 51 -8.72 -14.39 13.05
CA ALA A 51 -9.83 -14.69 13.95
C ALA A 51 -9.33 -15.14 15.33
N ASP A 52 -8.30 -16.00 15.36
CA ASP A 52 -7.67 -16.48 16.60
C ASP A 52 -7.01 -15.34 17.37
N ALA A 53 -6.31 -14.46 16.68
CA ALA A 53 -5.67 -13.29 17.30
C ALA A 53 -6.71 -12.31 17.86
N ILE A 54 -7.80 -12.05 17.13
CA ILE A 54 -8.90 -11.20 17.61
C ILE A 54 -9.55 -11.81 18.86
N ARG A 55 -9.86 -13.11 18.82
CA ARG A 55 -10.48 -13.81 19.97
C ARG A 55 -9.58 -13.78 21.20
N THR A 56 -8.27 -13.98 21.03
CA THR A 56 -7.29 -14.04 22.11
C THR A 56 -7.06 -12.68 22.76
N HIS A 57 -6.92 -11.64 21.94
CA HIS A 57 -6.47 -10.34 22.40
C HIS A 57 -7.58 -9.31 22.56
N GLN A 58 -8.75 -9.53 21.94
CA GLN A 58 -9.90 -8.62 21.94
C GLN A 58 -9.48 -7.16 21.63
N PRO A 59 -8.83 -6.91 20.48
CA PRO A 59 -8.35 -5.58 20.14
C PRO A 59 -9.52 -4.65 19.81
N ARG A 60 -9.42 -3.39 20.22
CA ARG A 60 -10.35 -2.34 19.80
C ARG A 60 -10.15 -1.99 18.32
N PHE A 61 -8.90 -1.96 17.88
CA PHE A 61 -8.53 -1.64 16.50
C PHE A 61 -7.65 -2.74 15.90
N MET A 62 -7.77 -2.92 14.60
CA MET A 62 -6.77 -3.62 13.78
C MET A 62 -6.23 -2.66 12.74
N ALA A 63 -4.90 -2.55 12.63
CA ALA A 63 -4.23 -1.77 11.61
C ALA A 63 -3.50 -2.71 10.66
N LEU A 64 -3.91 -2.75 9.40
CA LEU A 64 -3.48 -3.72 8.40
C LEU A 64 -3.02 -3.06 7.10
N VAL A 65 -1.98 -3.59 6.49
CA VAL A 65 -1.54 -3.22 5.14
C VAL A 65 -2.25 -4.12 4.13
N HIS A 66 -2.88 -3.54 3.09
CA HIS A 66 -3.47 -4.34 2.00
C HIS A 66 -2.39 -4.93 1.09
N GLY A 67 -1.42 -4.12 0.66
CA GLY A 67 -0.31 -4.59 -0.17
C GLY A 67 1.03 -4.07 0.34
N ASP A 68 1.89 -4.98 0.82
CA ASP A 68 3.21 -4.62 1.30
C ASP A 68 4.24 -4.74 0.19
N THR A 69 4.68 -3.60 -0.34
CA THR A 69 5.65 -3.57 -1.44
C THR A 69 7.05 -4.05 -1.03
N SER A 70 7.36 -4.21 0.24
CA SER A 70 8.64 -4.76 0.68
C SER A 70 8.72 -6.27 0.47
N THR A 71 7.58 -6.96 0.58
CA THR A 71 7.44 -8.38 0.34
C THR A 71 6.71 -8.70 -0.97
N THR A 72 6.17 -7.68 -1.63
CA THR A 72 5.39 -7.80 -2.87
C THR A 72 4.14 -8.69 -2.73
N MET A 73 3.61 -8.79 -1.52
CA MET A 73 2.43 -9.59 -1.19
C MET A 73 1.23 -8.71 -0.90
N ALA A 74 0.05 -9.20 -1.26
CA ALA A 74 -1.25 -8.59 -0.94
C ALA A 74 -2.03 -9.50 0.00
N GLN A 75 -2.51 -8.92 1.10
CA GLN A 75 -3.37 -9.58 2.08
C GLN A 75 -4.82 -9.52 1.58
N PRO A 76 -5.49 -10.65 1.32
CA PRO A 76 -6.94 -10.67 1.07
C PRO A 76 -7.71 -10.08 2.27
N LEU A 77 -8.70 -9.23 2.00
CA LEU A 77 -9.43 -8.49 3.04
C LEU A 77 -10.91 -8.85 3.10
N ASP A 78 -11.43 -9.53 2.09
CA ASP A 78 -12.84 -9.85 1.90
C ASP A 78 -13.43 -10.71 3.04
N GLU A 79 -12.65 -11.58 3.65
CA GLU A 79 -13.03 -12.36 4.82
C GLU A 79 -12.62 -11.69 6.14
N ILE A 80 -11.51 -10.97 6.17
CA ILE A 80 -10.95 -10.36 7.39
C ILE A 80 -11.83 -9.22 7.91
N GLY A 81 -12.30 -8.34 7.04
CA GLY A 81 -13.15 -7.23 7.48
C GLY A 81 -14.45 -7.68 8.13
N PRO A 82 -15.21 -8.64 7.56
CA PRO A 82 -16.37 -9.24 8.23
C PRO A 82 -16.07 -9.84 9.60
N LEU A 83 -14.96 -10.60 9.75
CA LEU A 83 -14.51 -11.14 11.04
C LEU A 83 -14.29 -10.04 12.08
N CYS A 84 -13.63 -8.96 11.70
CA CYS A 84 -13.42 -7.81 12.58
C CYS A 84 -14.74 -7.13 12.95
N ARG A 85 -15.65 -6.96 12.00
CA ARG A 85 -16.97 -6.37 12.20
C ARG A 85 -17.78 -7.18 13.21
N GLU A 86 -17.79 -8.50 13.08
CA GLU A 86 -18.47 -9.43 14.00
C GLU A 86 -17.90 -9.35 15.42
N ALA A 87 -16.59 -9.25 15.54
CA ALA A 87 -15.92 -9.10 16.82
C ALA A 87 -15.99 -7.69 17.46
N GLY A 88 -16.55 -6.71 16.74
CA GLY A 88 -16.60 -5.30 17.18
C GLY A 88 -15.27 -4.56 17.01
N THR A 89 -14.25 -5.16 16.43
CA THR A 89 -12.94 -4.54 16.12
C THR A 89 -13.08 -3.57 14.96
N VAL A 90 -12.50 -2.37 15.11
CA VAL A 90 -12.46 -1.34 14.04
C VAL A 90 -11.25 -1.59 13.15
N VAL A 91 -11.46 -1.66 11.82
CA VAL A 91 -10.41 -1.98 10.85
C VAL A 91 -9.92 -0.73 10.13
N TYR A 92 -8.63 -0.45 10.28
CA TYR A 92 -7.90 0.51 9.45
C TYR A 92 -7.04 -0.23 8.43
N VAL A 93 -7.10 0.19 7.16
CA VAL A 93 -6.33 -0.39 6.08
C VAL A 93 -5.44 0.66 5.40
N ASP A 94 -4.16 0.36 5.28
CA ASP A 94 -3.23 1.07 4.41
C ASP A 94 -3.27 0.46 3.00
N ALA A 95 -3.94 1.14 2.09
CA ALA A 95 -4.05 0.80 0.68
C ALA A 95 -3.14 1.64 -0.22
N THR A 96 -2.11 2.27 0.35
CA THR A 96 -1.22 3.19 -0.37
C THR A 96 -0.68 2.59 -1.66
N ALA A 97 -0.29 1.32 -1.63
CA ALA A 97 0.32 0.67 -2.79
C ALA A 97 -0.70 0.10 -3.78
N THR A 98 -1.98 -0.05 -3.39
CA THR A 98 -2.94 -0.88 -4.13
C THR A 98 -4.11 -0.12 -4.72
N LEU A 99 -4.50 1.03 -4.14
CA LEU A 99 -5.62 1.81 -4.67
C LEU A 99 -5.40 2.20 -6.14
N GLY A 100 -6.36 1.86 -6.99
CA GLY A 100 -6.31 2.08 -8.45
C GLY A 100 -5.55 1.00 -9.24
N GLY A 101 -4.84 0.08 -8.58
CA GLY A 101 -4.15 -1.03 -9.23
C GLY A 101 -4.70 -2.40 -8.88
N MET A 102 -5.40 -2.51 -7.76
CA MET A 102 -6.08 -3.72 -7.30
C MET A 102 -7.42 -3.35 -6.67
N PRO A 103 -8.41 -4.26 -6.66
CA PRO A 103 -9.71 -3.99 -6.03
C PRO A 103 -9.60 -3.65 -4.55
N ILE A 104 -10.37 -2.66 -4.11
CA ILE A 104 -10.60 -2.32 -2.70
C ILE A 104 -12.06 -1.95 -2.56
N GLU A 105 -12.85 -2.87 -2.02
CA GLU A 105 -14.28 -2.72 -1.85
C GLU A 105 -14.61 -2.44 -0.38
N ALA A 106 -14.29 -1.22 0.10
CA ALA A 106 -14.29 -0.88 1.53
C ALA A 106 -15.61 -1.24 2.23
N ASP A 107 -16.74 -0.88 1.64
CA ASP A 107 -18.06 -1.16 2.22
C ASP A 107 -18.39 -2.66 2.21
N LYS A 108 -18.16 -3.32 1.08
CA LYS A 108 -18.43 -4.75 0.93
C LYS A 108 -17.54 -5.61 1.82
N TRP A 109 -16.29 -5.23 1.98
CA TRP A 109 -15.33 -5.91 2.85
C TRP A 109 -15.37 -5.42 4.30
N CYS A 110 -16.33 -4.59 4.66
CA CYS A 110 -16.50 -4.09 6.02
C CYS A 110 -15.29 -3.36 6.59
N LEU A 111 -14.53 -2.65 5.77
CA LEU A 111 -13.39 -1.85 6.21
C LEU A 111 -13.88 -0.51 6.78
N ASP A 112 -13.39 -0.13 7.96
CA ASP A 112 -13.92 1.06 8.65
C ASP A 112 -13.18 2.34 8.24
N ALA A 113 -11.88 2.26 7.99
CA ALA A 113 -11.07 3.36 7.50
C ALA A 113 -10.03 2.85 6.50
N VAL A 114 -9.88 3.54 5.37
CA VAL A 114 -8.86 3.22 4.35
C VAL A 114 -8.12 4.48 3.98
N THR A 115 -6.79 4.39 3.93
CA THR A 115 -5.94 5.46 3.41
C THR A 115 -5.14 4.99 2.21
N ALA A 116 -4.80 5.92 1.32
CA ALA A 116 -4.00 5.62 0.15
C ALA A 116 -3.03 6.78 -0.17
N GLY A 117 -2.22 6.61 -1.23
CA GLY A 117 -1.31 7.65 -1.70
C GLY A 117 -1.36 7.82 -3.20
N LEU A 118 -1.17 9.05 -3.69
CA LEU A 118 -1.20 9.34 -5.13
C LEU A 118 0.00 8.76 -5.89
N GLN A 119 1.15 8.61 -5.22
CA GLN A 119 2.45 8.27 -5.84
C GLN A 119 2.61 6.80 -6.23
N LYS A 120 1.56 6.00 -6.13
CA LYS A 120 1.53 4.59 -6.51
C LYS A 120 0.66 4.38 -7.75
N CYS A 121 -0.34 3.53 -7.69
CA CYS A 121 -1.14 3.21 -8.87
C CYS A 121 -2.00 4.37 -9.39
N LEU A 122 -2.22 5.41 -8.58
CA LEU A 122 -2.88 6.63 -9.02
C LEU A 122 -2.00 7.55 -9.86
N SER A 123 -0.69 7.28 -9.96
CA SER A 123 0.27 7.95 -10.86
C SER A 123 0.47 9.46 -10.60
N GLY A 124 0.13 9.93 -9.43
CA GLY A 124 0.30 11.34 -9.05
C GLY A 124 1.57 11.60 -8.24
N PRO A 125 1.89 12.86 -7.97
CA PRO A 125 2.95 13.22 -7.04
C PRO A 125 2.54 12.89 -5.58
N PRO A 126 3.50 12.63 -4.67
CA PRO A 126 3.20 12.53 -3.24
C PRO A 126 2.78 13.89 -2.68
N GLY A 127 2.07 13.89 -1.54
CA GLY A 127 1.67 15.12 -0.83
C GLY A 127 0.17 15.28 -0.63
N CYS A 128 -0.64 14.42 -1.24
CA CYS A 128 -2.06 14.30 -0.95
C CYS A 128 -2.40 12.82 -0.75
N SER A 129 -3.20 12.52 0.27
CA SER A 129 -3.57 11.15 0.62
C SER A 129 -5.09 11.01 0.68
N PRO A 130 -5.71 10.25 -0.24
CA PRO A 130 -7.11 9.91 -0.14
C PRO A 130 -7.41 9.16 1.16
N VAL A 131 -8.50 9.51 1.81
CA VAL A 131 -8.99 8.87 3.05
C VAL A 131 -10.47 8.62 2.91
N THR A 132 -10.93 7.42 3.24
CA THR A 132 -12.35 7.13 3.46
C THR A 132 -12.54 6.56 4.86
N ILE A 133 -13.65 6.93 5.49
CA ILE A 133 -14.07 6.44 6.80
C ILE A 133 -15.57 6.17 6.78
N ASN A 134 -16.01 5.18 7.54
CA ASN A 134 -17.42 4.92 7.75
C ASN A 134 -17.97 5.66 9.00
N GLU A 135 -19.27 5.49 9.27
CA GLU A 135 -19.95 6.15 10.40
C GLU A 135 -19.34 5.77 11.76
N ARG A 136 -18.93 4.51 11.96
CA ARG A 136 -18.29 4.09 13.22
C ARG A 136 -17.01 4.86 13.51
N VAL A 137 -16.18 5.07 12.48
CA VAL A 137 -14.95 5.87 12.62
C VAL A 137 -15.29 7.36 12.76
N ALA A 138 -16.28 7.85 12.03
CA ALA A 138 -16.72 9.24 12.17
C ALA A 138 -17.20 9.55 13.62
N GLU A 139 -17.93 8.64 14.25
CA GLU A 139 -18.32 8.76 15.67
C GLU A 139 -17.11 8.80 16.61
N ILE A 140 -16.15 7.88 16.43
CA ILE A 140 -14.91 7.84 17.24
C ILE A 140 -14.13 9.15 17.10
N VAL A 141 -13.98 9.63 15.87
CA VAL A 141 -13.23 10.87 15.56
C VAL A 141 -13.97 12.10 16.15
N ASN A 142 -15.28 12.18 15.97
CA ASN A 142 -16.08 13.29 16.51
C ASN A 142 -16.12 13.34 18.03
N ALA A 143 -16.06 12.19 18.72
CA ALA A 143 -15.97 12.14 20.17
C ALA A 143 -14.65 12.76 20.71
N ARG A 144 -13.64 12.90 19.87
CA ARG A 144 -12.33 13.52 20.17
C ARG A 144 -12.20 14.92 19.58
N LYS A 145 -13.28 15.47 19.08
CA LYS A 145 -13.28 16.77 18.40
C LYS A 145 -12.82 17.87 19.34
N HIS A 146 -11.83 18.62 18.90
CA HIS A 146 -11.35 19.82 19.55
C HIS A 146 -11.29 20.95 18.52
N VAL A 147 -11.65 22.16 18.93
CA VAL A 147 -11.48 23.37 18.13
C VAL A 147 -10.50 24.27 18.87
N GLU A 148 -9.42 24.66 18.19
CA GLU A 148 -8.39 25.48 18.80
C GLU A 148 -8.95 26.83 19.27
N ALA A 149 -8.39 27.40 20.35
CA ALA A 149 -8.87 28.59 20.99
C ALA A 149 -8.92 29.81 20.06
N GLY A 150 -8.03 29.91 19.05
CA GLY A 150 -7.97 31.04 18.12
C GLY A 150 -9.14 31.14 17.13
N ILE A 151 -9.87 30.02 16.93
CA ILE A 151 -11.02 29.96 15.99
C ILE A 151 -12.30 29.45 16.66
N ARG A 152 -12.23 29.13 17.95
CA ARG A 152 -13.36 28.64 18.73
C ARG A 152 -14.32 29.79 19.04
N SER A 153 -15.63 29.57 18.89
CA SER A 153 -16.64 30.53 19.38
C SER A 153 -16.64 30.60 20.91
N GLU A 154 -17.05 31.75 21.46
CA GLU A 154 -17.10 31.99 22.92
C GLU A 154 -18.00 30.97 23.66
N ASP A 155 -19.02 30.46 22.97
CA ASP A 155 -19.98 29.48 23.51
C ASP A 155 -19.56 28.03 23.35
N ALA A 156 -18.42 27.74 22.72
CA ALA A 156 -17.96 26.38 22.49
C ALA A 156 -17.36 25.78 23.76
N ALA A 157 -17.87 24.63 24.20
CA ALA A 157 -17.29 23.89 25.30
C ALA A 157 -15.88 23.40 24.96
N ASP A 158 -15.01 23.31 25.97
CA ASP A 158 -13.75 22.60 25.84
C ASP A 158 -14.02 21.13 25.56
N ALA A 159 -13.11 20.47 24.83
CA ALA A 159 -13.22 19.04 24.61
C ALA A 159 -13.06 18.30 25.96
N ASP A 160 -14.12 17.63 26.41
CA ASP A 160 -14.08 16.72 27.56
C ASP A 160 -13.40 15.43 27.18
N GLY A 161 -12.12 15.46 26.83
CA GLY A 161 -11.48 14.22 26.41
C GLY A 161 -10.07 14.35 25.88
N LEU A 162 -9.57 13.22 25.40
CA LEU A 162 -8.24 13.10 24.83
C LEU A 162 -8.21 13.77 23.44
N ILE A 163 -7.57 14.91 23.37
CA ILE A 163 -7.35 15.66 22.12
C ILE A 163 -6.43 14.85 21.20
N VAL A 164 -6.69 14.90 19.91
CA VAL A 164 -5.79 14.35 18.88
C VAL A 164 -4.45 15.08 18.97
N GLN A 165 -3.35 14.32 19.10
CA GLN A 165 -2.01 14.88 19.34
C GLN A 165 -1.47 15.70 18.16
N SER A 166 -1.97 15.45 16.95
CA SER A 166 -1.56 16.18 15.75
C SER A 166 -2.68 17.12 15.31
N ASN A 167 -2.45 18.41 15.39
CA ASN A 167 -3.38 19.38 14.83
C ASN A 167 -3.58 19.19 13.32
N TYR A 168 -2.51 18.88 12.58
CA TYR A 168 -2.57 18.71 11.12
C TYR A 168 -3.33 17.45 10.69
N PHE A 169 -3.21 16.34 11.43
CA PHE A 169 -3.90 15.08 11.17
C PHE A 169 -5.13 14.86 12.04
N ASP A 170 -5.79 15.93 12.47
CA ASP A 170 -7.07 15.86 13.16
C ASP A 170 -8.22 15.73 12.15
N LEU A 171 -8.73 14.50 11.99
CA LEU A 171 -9.79 14.22 11.02
C LEU A 171 -11.10 14.97 11.37
N ALA A 172 -11.40 15.23 12.64
CA ALA A 172 -12.61 15.99 13.00
C ALA A 172 -12.53 17.43 12.50
N MET A 173 -11.36 18.06 12.66
CA MET A 173 -11.10 19.41 12.14
C MET A 173 -11.09 19.41 10.61
N LEU A 174 -10.47 18.43 9.97
CA LEU A 174 -10.45 18.27 8.51
C LEU A 174 -11.86 18.07 7.94
N MET A 175 -12.70 17.26 8.59
CA MET A 175 -14.09 17.07 8.17
C MET A 175 -14.89 18.38 8.25
N ASP A 176 -14.70 19.20 9.26
CA ASP A 176 -15.34 20.53 9.35
C ASP A 176 -14.81 21.48 8.29
N TYR A 177 -13.52 21.47 8.01
CA TYR A 177 -12.90 22.29 6.97
C TYR A 177 -13.47 21.97 5.57
N TRP A 178 -13.65 20.71 5.24
CA TRP A 178 -14.22 20.26 3.96
C TRP A 178 -15.76 20.24 3.93
N SER A 179 -16.42 20.53 5.05
CA SER A 179 -17.87 20.62 5.15
C SER A 179 -18.40 21.99 4.72
N PRO A 180 -19.73 22.18 4.64
CA PRO A 180 -20.32 23.52 4.47
C PRO A 180 -19.92 24.54 5.52
N LYS A 181 -19.49 24.11 6.70
CA LYS A 181 -19.01 25.01 7.77
C LYS A 181 -17.74 25.75 7.38
N ARG A 182 -16.89 25.13 6.55
CA ARG A 182 -15.62 25.68 6.05
C ARG A 182 -14.77 26.30 7.17
N LEU A 183 -14.72 25.63 8.31
CA LEU A 183 -13.90 26.06 9.43
C LEU A 183 -12.43 25.98 9.05
N ASN A 184 -11.74 27.12 9.09
CA ASN A 184 -10.33 27.16 8.68
C ASN A 184 -9.49 26.21 9.54
N HIS A 185 -8.62 25.43 8.90
CA HIS A 185 -7.74 24.48 9.56
C HIS A 185 -6.26 24.72 9.18
N HIS A 186 -5.96 24.76 7.88
CA HIS A 186 -4.60 24.94 7.37
C HIS A 186 -4.63 25.52 5.95
N THR A 187 -3.47 25.95 5.46
CA THR A 187 -3.32 26.30 4.04
C THR A 187 -3.17 25.04 3.21
N GLU A 188 -4.13 24.83 2.32
CA GLU A 188 -4.16 23.66 1.45
C GLU A 188 -2.99 23.59 0.47
N ALA A 189 -2.48 22.40 0.23
CA ALA A 189 -1.53 22.10 -0.83
C ALA A 189 -2.24 22.10 -2.19
N THR A 190 -2.69 23.26 -2.66
CA THR A 190 -3.59 23.42 -3.81
C THR A 190 -3.09 22.70 -5.06
N SER A 191 -1.79 22.77 -5.36
CA SER A 191 -1.22 22.06 -6.52
C SER A 191 -1.39 20.54 -6.40
N MET A 192 -1.31 19.98 -5.19
CA MET A 192 -1.51 18.56 -4.94
C MET A 192 -2.98 18.16 -5.06
N LEU A 193 -3.90 19.05 -4.70
CA LEU A 193 -5.34 18.82 -4.90
C LEU A 193 -5.70 18.80 -6.38
N TYR A 194 -5.15 19.70 -7.19
CA TYR A 194 -5.31 19.63 -8.65
C TYR A 194 -4.73 18.34 -9.23
N ALA A 195 -3.56 17.92 -8.76
CA ALA A 195 -2.98 16.65 -9.17
C ALA A 195 -3.88 15.46 -8.76
N ALA A 196 -4.38 15.44 -7.53
CA ALA A 196 -5.29 14.40 -7.05
C ALA A 196 -6.58 14.34 -7.87
N HIS A 197 -7.17 15.50 -8.19
CA HIS A 197 -8.34 15.60 -9.05
C HIS A 197 -8.07 15.00 -10.44
N THR A 198 -6.95 15.36 -11.06
CA THR A 198 -6.55 14.82 -12.37
C THR A 198 -6.34 13.31 -12.30
N CYS A 199 -5.64 12.79 -11.28
CA CYS A 199 -5.46 11.36 -11.09
C CYS A 199 -6.80 10.63 -10.98
N ALA A 200 -7.74 11.17 -10.20
CA ALA A 200 -9.07 10.58 -10.06
C ALA A 200 -9.84 10.58 -11.40
N GLN A 201 -9.77 11.69 -12.15
CA GLN A 201 -10.40 11.76 -13.47
C GLN A 201 -9.82 10.73 -14.45
N GLU A 202 -8.49 10.54 -14.48
CA GLU A 202 -7.84 9.55 -15.33
C GLU A 202 -8.28 8.12 -14.98
N VAL A 203 -8.33 7.79 -13.68
CA VAL A 203 -8.80 6.48 -13.21
C VAL A 203 -10.28 6.26 -13.59
N LEU A 204 -11.13 7.28 -13.43
CA LEU A 204 -12.54 7.18 -13.80
C LEU A 204 -12.72 7.06 -15.34
N ARG A 205 -11.88 7.74 -16.10
CA ARG A 205 -11.90 7.67 -17.59
C ARG A 205 -11.47 6.31 -18.10
N GLU A 206 -10.43 5.70 -17.52
CA GLU A 206 -10.00 4.35 -17.84
C GLU A 206 -11.03 3.30 -17.37
N GLY A 207 -11.67 3.54 -16.24
CA GLY A 207 -12.52 2.61 -15.52
C GLY A 207 -11.71 1.67 -14.62
N LEU A 208 -12.21 1.46 -13.40
CA LEU A 208 -11.49 0.68 -12.37
C LEU A 208 -11.16 -0.75 -12.84
N GLU A 209 -12.14 -1.45 -13.41
CA GLU A 209 -11.93 -2.83 -13.89
C GLU A 209 -10.88 -2.92 -15.00
N SER A 210 -10.87 -1.94 -15.91
CA SER A 210 -9.86 -1.84 -16.98
C SER A 210 -8.48 -1.58 -16.40
N GLY A 211 -8.38 -0.69 -15.41
CA GLY A 211 -7.15 -0.40 -14.69
C GLY A 211 -6.61 -1.63 -13.95
N PHE A 212 -7.47 -2.38 -13.25
CA PHE A 212 -7.09 -3.64 -12.58
C PHE A 212 -6.64 -4.70 -13.58
N ALA A 213 -7.37 -4.88 -14.68
CA ALA A 213 -6.99 -5.82 -15.74
C ALA A 213 -5.63 -5.48 -16.34
N ARG A 214 -5.38 -4.19 -16.61
CA ARG A 214 -4.09 -3.71 -17.13
C ARG A 214 -2.94 -4.03 -16.19
N HIS A 215 -3.08 -3.79 -14.89
CA HIS A 215 -2.07 -4.14 -13.88
C HIS A 215 -1.85 -5.65 -13.81
N ARG A 216 -2.91 -6.44 -13.81
CA ARG A 216 -2.85 -7.90 -13.78
C ARG A 216 -2.11 -8.47 -15.00
N ILE A 217 -2.49 -8.05 -16.21
CA ILE A 217 -1.85 -8.52 -17.45
C ILE A 217 -0.37 -8.12 -17.47
N ALA A 218 -0.04 -6.87 -17.12
CA ALA A 218 1.34 -6.40 -17.10
C ALA A 218 2.21 -7.16 -16.09
N SER A 219 1.69 -7.46 -14.89
CA SER A 219 2.42 -8.24 -13.89
C SER A 219 2.58 -9.70 -14.32
N GLN A 220 1.56 -10.29 -14.95
CA GLN A 220 1.66 -11.65 -15.52
C GLN A 220 2.72 -11.71 -16.63
N ALA A 221 2.73 -10.74 -17.54
CA ALA A 221 3.72 -10.64 -18.60
C ALA A 221 5.14 -10.46 -18.04
N LEU A 222 5.31 -9.58 -17.05
CA LEU A 222 6.59 -9.40 -16.36
C LEU A 222 7.06 -10.72 -15.70
N ARG A 223 6.20 -11.37 -14.94
CA ARG A 223 6.51 -12.64 -14.25
C ARG A 223 6.85 -13.75 -15.25
N ALA A 224 6.08 -13.89 -16.33
CA ALA A 224 6.39 -14.86 -17.39
C ALA A 224 7.76 -14.59 -18.02
N GLY A 225 8.07 -13.32 -18.31
CA GLY A 225 9.37 -12.93 -18.85
C GLY A 225 10.53 -13.22 -17.90
N LEU A 226 10.42 -12.85 -16.62
CA LEU A 226 11.45 -13.13 -15.61
C LEU A 226 11.70 -14.64 -15.45
N THR A 227 10.63 -15.44 -15.41
CA THR A 227 10.72 -16.90 -15.32
C THR A 227 11.37 -17.50 -16.56
N ALA A 228 11.03 -17.03 -17.77
CA ALA A 228 11.64 -17.49 -19.01
C ALA A 228 13.14 -17.14 -19.11
N MET A 229 13.57 -16.08 -18.46
CA MET A 229 14.99 -15.72 -18.30
C MET A 229 15.73 -16.63 -17.30
N GLY A 230 15.04 -17.53 -16.61
CA GLY A 230 15.60 -18.41 -15.58
C GLY A 230 15.62 -17.80 -14.17
N LEU A 231 14.91 -16.72 -13.93
CA LEU A 231 14.82 -16.09 -12.61
C LEU A 231 13.72 -16.71 -11.77
N LYS A 232 13.98 -16.84 -10.46
CA LYS A 232 13.01 -17.34 -9.48
C LYS A 232 12.22 -16.19 -8.87
N LEU A 233 10.90 -16.25 -8.99
CA LEU A 233 10.01 -15.26 -8.37
C LEU A 233 9.95 -15.45 -6.85
N PHE A 234 9.86 -14.34 -6.14
CA PHE A 234 9.71 -14.31 -4.67
C PHE A 234 8.23 -14.42 -4.26
N GLY A 235 8.02 -15.02 -3.09
CA GLY A 235 6.76 -15.06 -2.37
C GLY A 235 5.71 -16.03 -2.91
N SER A 236 4.62 -16.16 -2.13
CA SER A 236 3.47 -17.01 -2.43
C SER A 236 2.81 -16.62 -3.74
N GLU A 237 2.67 -17.55 -4.67
CA GLU A 237 2.07 -17.28 -5.98
C GLU A 237 0.65 -16.75 -5.89
N ARG A 238 -0.13 -17.28 -4.96
CA ARG A 238 -1.54 -16.91 -4.74
C ARG A 238 -1.70 -15.46 -4.27
N HIS A 239 -0.72 -14.91 -3.55
CA HIS A 239 -0.84 -13.63 -2.87
C HIS A 239 0.09 -12.54 -3.41
N ARG A 240 0.72 -12.76 -4.57
CA ARG A 240 1.54 -11.73 -5.23
C ARG A 240 0.69 -10.54 -5.64
N MET A 241 1.21 -9.34 -5.39
CA MET A 241 0.59 -8.11 -5.88
C MET A 241 0.60 -8.04 -7.41
N ASP A 242 -0.42 -7.41 -7.99
CA ASP A 242 -0.48 -7.19 -9.45
C ASP A 242 0.29 -5.92 -9.91
N ASN A 243 0.86 -5.18 -9.01
CA ASN A 243 1.51 -3.90 -9.29
C ASN A 243 2.97 -3.82 -8.84
N VAL A 244 3.51 -4.88 -8.25
CA VAL A 244 4.94 -5.03 -7.96
C VAL A 244 5.33 -6.50 -7.93
N THR A 245 6.44 -6.85 -8.57
CA THR A 245 6.94 -8.22 -8.61
C THR A 245 8.29 -8.31 -7.89
N GLY A 246 8.38 -9.22 -6.93
CA GLY A 246 9.63 -9.61 -6.28
C GLY A 246 10.30 -10.75 -7.05
N VAL A 247 11.61 -10.65 -7.24
CA VAL A 247 12.41 -11.67 -7.92
C VAL A 247 13.73 -11.86 -7.20
N PHE A 248 14.12 -13.11 -6.95
CA PHE A 248 15.41 -13.40 -6.33
C PHE A 248 16.57 -12.96 -7.22
N ILE A 249 17.56 -12.33 -6.59
CA ILE A 249 18.82 -11.99 -7.24
C ILE A 249 19.62 -13.30 -7.41
N PRO A 250 20.05 -13.65 -8.64
CA PRO A 250 20.93 -14.80 -8.83
C PRO A 250 22.24 -14.67 -8.04
N GLU A 251 22.68 -15.73 -7.40
CA GLU A 251 23.91 -15.73 -6.58
C GLU A 251 25.14 -15.27 -7.37
N THR A 252 25.18 -15.55 -8.66
CA THR A 252 26.27 -15.10 -9.56
C THR A 252 26.37 -13.58 -9.71
N LEU A 253 25.32 -12.84 -9.33
CA LEU A 253 25.26 -11.36 -9.41
C LEU A 253 25.48 -10.70 -8.05
N GLY A 254 25.87 -11.45 -7.02
CA GLY A 254 26.09 -10.93 -5.66
C GLY A 254 24.81 -10.33 -5.06
N ASP A 255 24.90 -9.10 -4.55
CA ASP A 255 23.77 -8.35 -4.00
C ASP A 255 22.94 -7.63 -5.08
N GLY A 256 23.35 -7.72 -6.34
CA GLY A 256 22.64 -7.15 -7.49
C GLY A 256 22.72 -5.62 -7.64
N GLU A 257 23.48 -4.92 -6.80
CA GLU A 257 23.57 -3.45 -6.86
C GLU A 257 24.29 -2.96 -8.14
N GLN A 258 25.31 -3.70 -8.61
CA GLN A 258 25.96 -3.39 -9.89
C GLN A 258 24.99 -3.44 -11.06
N VAL A 259 24.09 -4.43 -11.08
CA VAL A 259 23.05 -4.55 -12.12
C VAL A 259 22.08 -3.36 -12.04
N ARG A 260 21.64 -2.97 -10.84
CA ARG A 260 20.76 -1.82 -10.65
C ARG A 260 21.39 -0.51 -11.10
N THR A 261 22.65 -0.29 -10.74
CA THR A 261 23.42 0.89 -11.15
C THR A 261 23.51 0.99 -12.67
N GLN A 262 23.90 -0.10 -13.36
CA GLN A 262 23.97 -0.12 -14.82
C GLN A 262 22.61 0.04 -15.50
N LEU A 263 21.55 -0.51 -14.94
CA LEU A 263 20.19 -0.29 -15.44
C LEU A 263 19.81 1.18 -15.41
N LEU A 264 20.15 1.87 -14.31
CA LEU A 264 19.85 3.28 -14.16
C LEU A 264 20.74 4.17 -15.05
N GLU A 265 22.06 3.97 -15.02
CA GLU A 265 23.03 4.84 -15.69
C GLU A 265 23.02 4.65 -17.22
N ASP A 266 22.97 3.41 -17.70
CA ASP A 266 23.06 3.13 -19.14
C ASP A 266 21.70 3.22 -19.84
N PHE A 267 20.60 2.97 -19.13
CA PHE A 267 19.28 2.82 -19.74
C PHE A 267 18.17 3.69 -19.13
N GLY A 268 18.44 4.44 -18.06
CA GLY A 268 17.44 5.22 -17.36
C GLY A 268 16.30 4.35 -16.79
N LEU A 269 16.62 3.12 -16.39
CA LEU A 269 15.67 2.16 -15.81
C LEU A 269 16.02 1.90 -14.35
N GLU A 270 15.16 2.32 -13.44
CA GLU A 270 15.32 2.07 -12.01
C GLU A 270 14.45 0.90 -11.57
N ILE A 271 15.04 -0.09 -10.89
CA ILE A 271 14.35 -1.14 -10.16
C ILE A 271 14.70 -1.07 -8.67
N GLY A 272 13.76 -1.48 -7.82
CA GLY A 272 13.93 -1.38 -6.37
C GLY A 272 14.72 -2.56 -5.78
N THR A 273 15.46 -2.31 -4.71
CA THR A 273 15.87 -3.34 -3.74
C THR A 273 14.79 -3.54 -2.69
N SER A 274 14.92 -4.53 -1.82
CA SER A 274 14.00 -4.70 -0.71
C SER A 274 14.60 -4.24 0.63
N PHE A 275 13.89 -4.49 1.73
CA PHE A 275 14.22 -4.04 3.08
C PHE A 275 14.43 -5.24 4.01
N GLY A 276 14.94 -4.95 5.22
CA GLY A 276 15.07 -5.94 6.29
C GLY A 276 15.73 -7.24 5.83
N PRO A 277 15.14 -8.40 6.09
CA PRO A 277 15.72 -9.70 5.76
C PRO A 277 15.85 -9.98 4.25
N LEU A 278 15.19 -9.20 3.40
CA LEU A 278 15.22 -9.35 1.94
C LEU A 278 16.19 -8.38 1.24
N ARG A 279 16.86 -7.50 1.98
CA ARG A 279 17.85 -6.58 1.42
C ARG A 279 19.00 -7.37 0.77
N GLY A 280 19.32 -7.04 -0.49
CA GLY A 280 20.35 -7.73 -1.28
C GLY A 280 19.98 -9.18 -1.69
N LYS A 281 18.75 -9.62 -1.45
CA LYS A 281 18.29 -10.96 -1.84
C LYS A 281 17.27 -10.96 -2.98
N ILE A 282 16.48 -9.89 -3.07
CA ILE A 282 15.48 -9.71 -4.12
C ILE A 282 15.55 -8.32 -4.74
N TRP A 283 15.25 -8.26 -6.03
CA TRP A 283 14.82 -7.03 -6.68
C TRP A 283 13.29 -6.94 -6.64
N ARG A 284 12.79 -5.69 -6.65
CA ARG A 284 11.37 -5.38 -6.78
C ARG A 284 11.15 -4.55 -8.03
N ILE A 285 10.32 -5.04 -8.93
CA ILE A 285 10.01 -4.37 -10.19
C ILE A 285 8.57 -3.88 -10.11
N GLY A 286 8.39 -2.56 -10.08
CA GLY A 286 7.08 -1.91 -9.99
C GLY A 286 6.42 -1.81 -11.35
N THR A 287 5.14 -2.19 -11.41
CA THR A 287 4.27 -2.05 -12.58
C THR A 287 3.03 -1.25 -12.15
N MET A 288 3.26 -0.02 -11.66
CA MET A 288 2.23 0.80 -11.01
C MET A 288 1.75 1.94 -11.92
N GLY A 289 0.44 2.13 -11.99
CA GLY A 289 -0.16 3.30 -12.61
C GLY A 289 0.24 3.50 -14.06
N TYR A 290 0.71 4.69 -14.40
CA TYR A 290 1.07 5.05 -15.78
C TYR A 290 2.22 4.21 -16.37
N VAL A 291 3.19 3.76 -15.56
CA VAL A 291 4.29 2.90 -16.07
C VAL A 291 3.86 1.47 -16.35
N CYS A 292 2.66 1.07 -15.92
CA CYS A 292 2.06 -0.23 -16.17
C CYS A 292 1.55 -0.33 -17.62
N GLN A 293 2.47 -0.33 -18.59
CA GLN A 293 2.18 -0.40 -20.03
C GLN A 293 3.04 -1.47 -20.69
N LYS A 294 2.49 -2.15 -21.72
CA LYS A 294 3.16 -3.18 -22.50
C LYS A 294 4.59 -2.78 -22.92
N ALA A 295 4.76 -1.60 -23.48
CA ALA A 295 6.06 -1.11 -23.94
C ALA A 295 7.10 -1.03 -22.81
N ASN A 296 6.68 -0.58 -21.61
CA ASN A 296 7.57 -0.47 -20.46
C ASN A 296 7.97 -1.85 -19.91
N ILE A 297 7.04 -2.82 -19.91
CA ILE A 297 7.33 -4.20 -19.49
C ILE A 297 8.35 -4.85 -20.42
N LEU A 298 8.14 -4.75 -21.72
CA LEU A 298 9.05 -5.32 -22.73
C LEU A 298 10.44 -4.64 -22.66
N ARG A 299 10.48 -3.31 -22.52
CA ARG A 299 11.72 -2.55 -22.32
C ARG A 299 12.44 -3.02 -21.04
N CYS A 300 11.72 -3.17 -19.94
CA CYS A 300 12.30 -3.61 -18.67
C CYS A 300 12.95 -5.00 -18.81
N LEU A 301 12.24 -5.97 -19.39
CA LEU A 301 12.75 -7.32 -19.57
C LEU A 301 13.99 -7.37 -20.49
N ASN A 302 13.93 -6.69 -21.64
CA ASN A 302 15.05 -6.62 -22.57
C ASN A 302 16.29 -5.97 -21.96
N THR A 303 16.09 -4.88 -21.23
CA THR A 303 17.19 -4.15 -20.60
C THR A 303 17.80 -4.94 -19.45
N LEU A 304 16.96 -5.55 -18.61
CA LEU A 304 17.39 -6.39 -17.50
C LEU A 304 18.19 -7.62 -18.01
N GLU A 305 17.70 -8.32 -19.04
CA GLU A 305 18.43 -9.41 -19.69
C GLU A 305 19.81 -8.95 -20.16
N THR A 306 19.87 -7.83 -20.88
CA THR A 306 21.11 -7.25 -21.41
C THR A 306 22.13 -6.98 -20.31
N VAL A 307 21.72 -6.31 -19.23
CA VAL A 307 22.62 -5.96 -18.13
C VAL A 307 23.04 -7.20 -17.33
N MET A 308 22.11 -8.11 -17.05
CA MET A 308 22.45 -9.35 -16.33
C MET A 308 23.47 -10.21 -17.12
N ARG A 309 23.32 -10.33 -18.43
CA ARG A 309 24.28 -11.05 -19.28
C ARG A 309 25.67 -10.39 -19.30
N ARG A 310 25.74 -9.07 -19.33
CA ARG A 310 27.02 -8.33 -19.17
C ARG A 310 27.72 -8.65 -17.84
N ASN A 311 26.95 -8.97 -16.81
CA ASN A 311 27.46 -9.34 -15.48
C ASN A 311 27.58 -10.88 -15.29
N GLY A 312 27.58 -11.65 -16.39
CA GLY A 312 27.89 -13.07 -16.37
C GLY A 312 26.70 -14.01 -16.11
N PHE A 313 25.48 -13.49 -15.99
CA PHE A 313 24.28 -14.33 -15.89
C PHE A 313 23.92 -14.92 -17.26
N VAL A 314 23.64 -16.22 -17.29
CA VAL A 314 23.27 -16.91 -18.53
C VAL A 314 21.75 -16.97 -18.66
N ALA A 315 21.19 -16.10 -19.48
CA ALA A 315 19.77 -16.12 -19.86
C ALA A 315 19.64 -16.51 -21.34
N PRO A 316 18.58 -17.27 -21.72
CA PRO A 316 18.27 -17.51 -23.12
C PRO A 316 17.95 -16.18 -23.82
N PRO A 317 18.61 -15.84 -24.94
CA PRO A 317 18.43 -14.55 -25.61
C PRO A 317 17.00 -14.33 -26.05
N GLY A 318 16.40 -13.19 -25.66
CA GLY A 318 15.05 -12.77 -26.04
C GLY A 318 13.92 -13.53 -25.34
N ALA A 319 14.22 -14.58 -24.57
CA ALA A 319 13.19 -15.41 -23.94
C ALA A 319 12.23 -14.64 -23.03
N GLY A 320 12.75 -13.63 -22.32
CA GLY A 320 11.94 -12.79 -21.44
C GLY A 320 10.89 -11.98 -22.20
N VAL A 321 11.31 -11.35 -23.30
CA VAL A 321 10.42 -10.54 -24.16
C VAL A 321 9.40 -11.43 -24.86
N ASP A 322 9.83 -12.59 -25.42
CA ASP A 322 8.95 -13.52 -26.12
C ASP A 322 7.87 -14.09 -25.20
N ALA A 323 8.24 -14.46 -23.96
CA ALA A 323 7.28 -14.97 -22.99
C ALA A 323 6.27 -13.91 -22.55
N ALA A 324 6.73 -12.68 -22.33
CA ALA A 324 5.85 -11.56 -21.98
C ALA A 324 4.90 -11.22 -23.14
N TYR A 325 5.39 -11.24 -24.37
CA TYR A 325 4.57 -10.94 -25.55
C TYR A 325 3.41 -11.94 -25.69
N LYS A 326 3.64 -13.21 -25.47
CA LYS A 326 2.60 -14.26 -25.50
C LYS A 326 1.47 -14.03 -24.50
N VAL A 327 1.77 -13.41 -23.34
CA VAL A 327 0.74 -13.06 -22.36
C VAL A 327 -0.17 -11.93 -22.88
N TYR A 328 0.40 -10.99 -23.63
CA TYR A 328 -0.38 -9.89 -24.21
C TYR A 328 -1.19 -10.27 -25.47
N GLU A 329 -0.94 -11.45 -26.04
CA GLU A 329 -1.67 -11.96 -27.22
C GLU A 329 -2.86 -12.85 -26.84
N GLN A 330 -3.02 -13.19 -25.57
CA GLN A 330 -4.15 -13.95 -25.02
C GLN A 330 -5.34 -13.03 -24.70
#